data_81c397f7bf186f9a48af095fa5692dd4
#
_entry.id   81c397f7bf186f9a48af095fa5692dd4
#
_cell.length_a   1.000
_cell.length_b   1.000
_cell.length_c   1.000
_cell.angle_alpha   90.00
_cell.angle_beta   90.00
_cell.angle_gamma   90.00
#
_symmetry.space_group_name_H-M   'P 1'
#
loop_
_entity.id
_entity.type
_entity.pdbx_description
1 polymer ?
#
loop_
_entity_poly.entity_id
_entity_poly.type
_entity_poly.pdbx_seq_one_letter_code
_entity_poly.pdbx_strand_id
1 'polypeptide(L)'
;MTKEEVLEWLRRFRLACTLCNTDHILMMEDDILIRGEIHVPEEWEFAGQAKPGNLLQEEFMIYLTEKYGVEWNVNYYGTGGGSIFNAKTFLENYERVIKIFEEEFDYIKHNLCGNLGWVDVWMPMYYFLCGKQYRHNNLLTETTSNPIWTISKEPIVHQYKVHYE
;
A
#
# COMPACT_ATOMS: atom_id res chain seq x y z
N MET A 1 14.41 -3.42 -4.92
CA MET A 1 13.73 -3.95 -6.12
C MET A 1 14.26 -3.24 -7.36
N THR A 2 14.38 -3.96 -8.46
CA THR A 2 14.61 -3.40 -9.79
C THR A 2 13.30 -2.92 -10.39
N LYS A 3 13.38 -2.19 -11.51
CA LYS A 3 12.19 -1.76 -12.27
C LYS A 3 11.35 -2.96 -12.71
N GLU A 4 12.00 -3.98 -13.23
CA GLU A 4 11.36 -5.20 -13.71
C GLU A 4 10.63 -5.96 -12.59
N GLU A 5 11.24 -6.04 -11.41
CA GLU A 5 10.60 -6.67 -10.24
C GLU A 5 9.36 -5.92 -9.78
N VAL A 6 9.40 -4.59 -9.76
CA VAL A 6 8.22 -3.77 -9.39
C VAL A 6 7.11 -3.93 -10.43
N LEU A 7 7.44 -3.82 -11.71
CA LEU A 7 6.46 -3.95 -12.79
C LEU A 7 5.86 -5.35 -12.82
N GLU A 8 6.66 -6.39 -12.62
CA GLU A 8 6.16 -7.78 -12.56
C GLU A 8 5.25 -8.00 -11.36
N TRP A 9 5.59 -7.44 -10.20
CA TRP A 9 4.73 -7.50 -9.02
C TRP A 9 3.38 -6.82 -9.29
N LEU A 10 3.37 -5.63 -9.91
CA LEU A 10 2.14 -4.92 -10.27
C LEU A 10 1.29 -5.68 -11.31
N ARG A 11 1.93 -6.41 -12.25
CA ARG A 11 1.21 -7.29 -13.19
C ARG A 11 0.51 -8.44 -12.46
N ARG A 12 1.18 -9.07 -11.49
CA ARG A 12 0.58 -10.14 -10.67
C ARG A 12 -0.55 -9.60 -9.82
N PHE A 13 -0.39 -8.42 -9.24
CA PHE A 13 -1.46 -7.78 -8.49
C PHE A 13 -2.65 -7.43 -9.39
N ARG A 14 -2.41 -6.97 -10.61
CA ARG A 14 -3.46 -6.77 -11.63
C ARG A 14 -4.25 -8.05 -11.90
N LEU A 15 -3.56 -9.18 -12.04
CA LEU A 15 -4.22 -10.46 -12.23
C LEU A 15 -5.10 -10.81 -11.03
N ALA A 16 -4.62 -10.62 -9.81
CA ALA A 16 -5.41 -10.81 -8.60
C ALA A 16 -6.66 -9.92 -8.59
N CYS A 17 -6.53 -8.63 -8.91
CA CYS A 17 -7.65 -7.70 -9.04
C CYS A 17 -8.67 -8.16 -10.12
N THR A 18 -8.19 -8.69 -11.23
CA THR A 18 -9.06 -9.16 -12.33
C THR A 18 -9.85 -10.41 -11.95
N LEU A 19 -9.25 -11.28 -11.13
CA LEU A 19 -9.90 -12.52 -10.66
C LEU A 19 -10.75 -12.31 -9.41
N CYS A 20 -10.60 -11.19 -8.75
CA CYS A 20 -11.36 -10.82 -7.57
C CYS A 20 -12.82 -10.53 -7.96
N ASN A 21 -13.76 -11.02 -7.16
CA ASN A 21 -15.18 -10.73 -7.30
C ASN A 21 -15.70 -9.77 -6.23
N THR A 22 -14.80 -9.11 -5.51
CA THR A 22 -15.07 -8.11 -4.49
C THR A 22 -14.37 -6.79 -4.84
N ASP A 23 -14.88 -5.68 -4.30
CA ASP A 23 -14.31 -4.37 -4.58
C ASP A 23 -12.95 -4.14 -3.91
N HIS A 24 -12.66 -4.90 -2.86
CA HIS A 24 -11.43 -4.75 -2.09
C HIS A 24 -10.62 -6.04 -2.00
N ILE A 25 -9.31 -5.88 -1.99
CA ILE A 25 -8.33 -6.94 -1.76
C ILE A 25 -7.58 -6.65 -0.46
N LEU A 26 -7.51 -7.65 0.41
CA LEU A 26 -6.66 -7.65 1.59
C LEU A 26 -5.31 -8.30 1.27
N MET A 27 -4.24 -7.56 1.47
CA MET A 27 -2.89 -8.12 1.38
C MET A 27 -2.53 -8.83 2.69
N MET A 28 -2.11 -10.08 2.58
CA MET A 28 -1.72 -10.91 3.71
C MET A 28 -0.22 -11.18 3.65
N GLU A 29 0.41 -11.11 4.81
CA GLU A 29 1.75 -11.62 5.07
C GLU A 29 1.64 -12.84 6.02
N ASP A 30 2.71 -13.56 6.21
CA ASP A 30 2.73 -14.81 7.01
C ASP A 30 2.55 -14.58 8.52
N ASP A 31 2.69 -13.35 8.97
CA ASP A 31 2.49 -12.90 10.35
C ASP A 31 1.16 -12.15 10.58
N ILE A 32 0.19 -12.30 9.65
CA ILE A 32 -1.16 -11.75 9.77
C ILE A 32 -2.14 -12.79 10.31
N LEU A 33 -2.92 -12.39 11.30
CA LEU A 33 -4.02 -13.16 11.84
C LEU A 33 -5.37 -12.47 11.56
N ILE A 34 -6.28 -13.19 10.93
CA ILE A 34 -7.68 -12.77 10.78
C ILE A 34 -8.50 -13.39 11.92
N ARG A 35 -9.17 -12.57 12.70
CA ARG A 35 -9.90 -12.97 13.92
C ARG A 35 -11.42 -12.92 13.78
N GLY A 36 -11.90 -12.33 12.72
CA GLY A 36 -13.34 -12.13 12.54
C GLY A 36 -13.68 -11.65 11.15
N GLU A 37 -14.93 -11.31 10.96
CA GLU A 37 -15.43 -10.73 9.73
C GLU A 37 -14.85 -9.33 9.50
N ILE A 38 -14.47 -9.05 8.27
CA ILE A 38 -13.86 -7.78 7.88
C ILE A 38 -14.87 -7.04 7.02
N HIS A 39 -15.41 -5.95 7.56
CA HIS A 39 -16.29 -5.04 6.84
C HIS A 39 -15.50 -3.82 6.41
N VAL A 40 -15.11 -3.78 5.12
CA VAL A 40 -14.39 -2.66 4.54
C VAL A 40 -15.39 -1.59 4.11
N PRO A 41 -15.24 -0.33 4.54
CA PRO A 41 -16.06 0.77 4.02
C PRO A 41 -15.90 0.92 2.51
N GLU A 42 -17.02 1.09 1.80
CA GLU A 42 -17.03 1.14 0.33
C GLU A 42 -16.18 2.27 -0.25
N GLU A 43 -16.09 3.38 0.49
CA GLU A 43 -15.30 4.56 0.08
C GLU A 43 -13.77 4.41 0.28
N TRP A 44 -13.31 3.29 0.82
CA TRP A 44 -11.89 3.06 0.99
C TRP A 44 -11.21 2.72 -0.34
N GLU A 45 -10.28 3.54 -0.72
CA GLU A 45 -9.47 3.32 -1.92
C GLU A 45 -8.19 2.56 -1.60
N PHE A 46 -7.55 2.99 -0.53
CA PHE A 46 -6.34 2.39 -0.02
C PHE A 46 -6.24 2.64 1.49
N ALA A 47 -6.14 1.58 2.25
CA ALA A 47 -5.96 1.66 3.69
C ALA A 47 -4.82 0.75 4.14
N GLY A 48 -3.93 1.30 4.95
CA GLY A 48 -2.81 0.57 5.54
C GLY A 48 -2.42 1.17 6.87
N GLN A 49 -1.36 0.67 7.47
CA GLN A 49 -0.84 1.27 8.69
C GLN A 49 0.06 2.45 8.34
N ALA A 50 -0.38 3.66 8.72
CA ALA A 50 0.45 4.85 8.57
C ALA A 50 1.66 4.75 9.50
N LYS A 51 2.86 4.78 8.91
CA LYS A 51 4.11 4.92 9.67
C LYS A 51 4.57 6.37 9.63
N PRO A 52 5.13 6.90 10.74
CA PRO A 52 5.66 8.26 10.74
C PRO A 52 6.79 8.39 9.71
N GLY A 53 6.73 9.42 8.91
CA GLY A 53 7.72 9.72 7.87
C GLY A 53 7.11 10.04 6.53
N ASN A 54 7.89 10.68 5.69
CA ASN A 54 7.48 11.04 4.35
C ASN A 54 7.86 9.94 3.36
N LEU A 55 6.94 9.61 2.45
CA LEU A 55 7.20 8.64 1.39
C LEU A 55 8.22 9.18 0.39
N LEU A 56 8.06 10.44 0.00
CA LEU A 56 8.88 11.12 -0.99
C LEU A 56 9.41 12.46 -0.46
N GLN A 57 10.47 12.92 -1.05
CA GLN A 57 10.95 14.30 -0.85
C GLN A 57 9.92 15.29 -1.43
N GLU A 58 9.69 16.40 -0.75
CA GLU A 58 8.65 17.38 -1.09
C GLU A 58 8.80 17.94 -2.50
N GLU A 59 10.01 18.28 -2.90
CA GLU A 59 10.31 18.80 -4.24
C GLU A 59 9.92 17.83 -5.35
N PHE A 60 10.08 16.54 -5.09
CA PHE A 60 9.70 15.50 -6.03
C PHE A 60 8.19 15.31 -6.09
N MET A 61 7.50 15.46 -4.98
CA MET A 61 6.04 15.46 -4.95
C MET A 61 5.47 16.60 -5.79
N ILE A 62 6.03 17.80 -5.66
CA ILE A 62 5.64 18.96 -6.47
C ILE A 62 5.87 18.65 -7.96
N TYR A 63 7.02 18.12 -8.32
CA TYR A 63 7.32 17.72 -9.69
C TYR A 63 6.27 16.75 -10.28
N LEU A 64 5.92 15.68 -9.54
CA LEU A 64 4.92 14.73 -10.00
C LEU A 64 3.52 15.35 -10.12
N THR A 65 3.17 16.23 -9.18
CA THR A 65 1.90 16.97 -9.19
C THR A 65 1.81 17.84 -10.43
N GLU A 66 2.82 18.62 -10.72
CA GLU A 66 2.86 19.51 -11.89
C GLU A 66 2.87 18.73 -13.21
N LYS A 67 3.66 17.66 -13.29
CA LYS A 67 3.80 16.89 -14.52
C LYS A 67 2.60 16.02 -14.86
N TYR A 68 1.99 15.40 -13.86
CA TYR A 68 0.93 14.40 -14.04
C TYR A 68 -0.45 14.83 -13.55
N GLY A 69 -0.55 16.04 -12.99
CA GLY A 69 -1.81 16.60 -12.51
C GLY A 69 -2.39 15.83 -11.31
N VAL A 70 -1.53 15.30 -10.45
CA VAL A 70 -1.93 14.50 -9.30
C VAL A 70 -1.96 15.36 -8.05
N GLU A 71 -3.10 15.43 -7.36
CA GLU A 71 -3.18 16.09 -6.06
C GLU A 71 -2.61 15.21 -4.96
N TRP A 72 -1.67 15.77 -4.20
CA TRP A 72 -1.04 15.09 -3.08
C TRP A 72 -1.82 15.34 -1.79
N ASN A 73 -2.38 14.28 -1.22
CA ASN A 73 -3.16 14.42 0.01
C ASN A 73 -2.41 13.99 1.27
N VAL A 74 -1.52 13.02 1.17
CA VAL A 74 -0.80 12.47 2.34
C VAL A 74 0.54 11.91 1.91
N ASN A 75 1.60 12.30 2.60
CA ASN A 75 2.95 11.82 2.37
C ASN A 75 3.35 10.80 3.45
N TYR A 76 2.60 9.71 3.55
CA TYR A 76 2.93 8.61 4.43
C TYR A 76 3.38 7.40 3.63
N TYR A 77 4.30 6.63 4.20
CA TYR A 77 4.58 5.30 3.72
C TYR A 77 4.12 4.27 4.77
N GLY A 78 4.00 3.06 4.33
CA GLY A 78 3.68 1.93 5.19
C GLY A 78 2.37 1.32 4.74
N THR A 79 2.51 0.19 4.13
CA THR A 79 1.45 -0.77 3.95
C THR A 79 1.68 -1.92 4.89
N GLY A 80 2.57 -2.77 4.66
CA GLY A 80 2.72 -4.00 5.41
C GLY A 80 1.53 -4.92 5.26
N GLY A 81 1.59 -6.03 5.88
CA GLY A 81 0.49 -6.98 5.94
C GLY A 81 -0.76 -6.37 6.57
N GLY A 82 -1.93 -6.79 6.09
CA GLY A 82 -3.22 -6.26 6.51
C GLY A 82 -3.66 -4.99 5.78
N SER A 83 -2.94 -4.55 4.74
CA SER A 83 -3.37 -3.44 3.90
C SER A 83 -4.52 -3.83 2.97
N ILE A 84 -5.42 -2.89 2.74
CA ILE A 84 -6.64 -3.07 1.95
C ILE A 84 -6.57 -2.14 0.74
N PHE A 85 -6.89 -2.67 -0.43
CA PHE A 85 -6.80 -1.99 -1.70
C PHE A 85 -8.09 -2.12 -2.49
N ASN A 86 -8.57 -1.02 -3.08
CA ASN A 86 -9.69 -1.05 -4.00
C ASN A 86 -9.24 -1.60 -5.37
N ALA A 87 -9.76 -2.77 -5.73
CA ALA A 87 -9.39 -3.47 -6.97
C ALA A 87 -9.82 -2.72 -8.23
N LYS A 88 -11.00 -2.09 -8.20
CA LYS A 88 -11.52 -1.33 -9.33
C LYS A 88 -10.65 -0.12 -9.62
N THR A 89 -10.32 0.67 -8.61
CA THR A 89 -9.40 1.82 -8.74
C THR A 89 -8.05 1.39 -9.31
N PHE A 90 -7.52 0.25 -8.84
CA PHE A 90 -6.29 -0.28 -9.38
C PHE A 90 -6.40 -0.58 -10.87
N LEU A 91 -7.43 -1.32 -11.30
CA LEU A 91 -7.61 -1.70 -12.69
C LEU A 91 -7.85 -0.51 -13.62
N GLU A 92 -8.67 0.45 -13.20
CA GLU A 92 -9.00 1.63 -14.01
C GLU A 92 -7.79 2.53 -14.29
N ASN A 93 -6.81 2.54 -13.40
CA ASN A 93 -5.62 3.39 -13.51
C ASN A 93 -4.37 2.65 -14.01
N TYR A 94 -4.45 1.35 -14.21
CA TYR A 94 -3.29 0.50 -14.41
C TYR A 94 -2.37 0.99 -15.53
N GLU A 95 -2.89 1.16 -16.74
CA GLU A 95 -2.08 1.51 -17.92
C GLU A 95 -1.41 2.89 -17.74
N ARG A 96 -2.13 3.85 -17.15
CA ARG A 96 -1.60 5.19 -16.89
C ARG A 96 -0.47 5.17 -15.86
N VAL A 97 -0.68 4.48 -14.74
CA VAL A 97 0.30 4.46 -13.65
C VAL A 97 1.53 3.63 -14.02
N ILE A 98 1.35 2.51 -14.73
CA ILE A 98 2.49 1.73 -15.24
C ILE A 98 3.37 2.57 -16.16
N LYS A 99 2.77 3.34 -17.06
CA LYS A 99 3.52 4.24 -17.94
C LYS A 99 4.34 5.26 -17.13
N ILE A 100 3.76 5.85 -16.08
CA ILE A 100 4.49 6.76 -15.20
C ILE A 100 5.66 6.03 -14.51
N PHE A 101 5.45 4.82 -14.00
CA PHE A 101 6.53 4.05 -13.40
C PHE A 101 7.62 3.68 -14.41
N GLU A 102 7.28 3.37 -15.66
CA GLU A 102 8.26 3.11 -16.71
C GLU A 102 9.11 4.35 -17.04
N GLU A 103 8.50 5.53 -17.06
CA GLU A 103 9.15 6.81 -17.37
C GLU A 103 9.99 7.33 -16.18
N GLU A 104 9.46 7.22 -14.96
CA GLU A 104 9.99 7.92 -13.78
C GLU A 104 10.67 6.98 -12.77
N PHE A 105 10.80 5.70 -13.05
CA PHE A 105 11.24 4.71 -12.06
C PHE A 105 12.52 5.11 -11.31
N ASP A 106 13.57 5.45 -12.04
CA ASP A 106 14.86 5.76 -11.41
C ASP A 106 14.77 7.06 -10.61
N TYR A 107 13.95 8.00 -11.07
CA TYR A 107 13.75 9.26 -10.38
C TYR A 107 12.89 9.08 -9.12
N ILE A 108 11.81 8.29 -9.20
CA ILE A 108 11.02 7.88 -8.03
C ILE A 108 11.91 7.17 -7.01
N LYS A 109 12.67 6.17 -7.44
CA LYS A 109 13.54 5.38 -6.58
C LYS A 109 14.59 6.22 -5.87
N HIS A 110 15.16 7.20 -6.56
CA HIS A 110 16.16 8.11 -6.00
C HIS A 110 15.57 9.02 -4.92
N ASN A 111 14.31 9.42 -5.05
CA ASN A 111 13.62 10.37 -4.18
C ASN A 111 12.77 9.71 -3.09
N LEU A 112 12.75 8.37 -3.02
CA LEU A 112 12.11 7.68 -1.91
C LEU A 112 12.83 7.98 -0.60
N CYS A 113 12.06 8.35 0.41
CA CYS A 113 12.58 8.55 1.75
C CYS A 113 12.82 7.18 2.43
N GLY A 114 14.09 6.80 2.54
CA GLY A 114 14.51 5.55 3.16
C GLY A 114 14.78 4.42 2.17
N ASN A 115 15.42 3.35 2.68
CA ASN A 115 15.80 2.15 1.90
C ASN A 115 14.64 1.15 1.72
N LEU A 116 13.43 1.63 1.56
CA LEU A 116 12.25 0.78 1.50
C LEU A 116 12.03 0.33 0.05
N GLY A 117 12.67 -0.73 -0.33
CA GLY A 117 12.60 -1.29 -1.69
C GLY A 117 11.43 -2.26 -1.92
N TRP A 118 10.34 -2.18 -1.14
CA TRP A 118 9.30 -3.20 -1.11
C TRP A 118 7.92 -2.66 -1.50
N VAL A 119 6.95 -3.56 -1.51
CA VAL A 119 5.52 -3.29 -1.74
C VAL A 119 4.99 -2.13 -0.89
N ASP A 120 5.51 -1.97 0.33
CA ASP A 120 5.17 -0.92 1.28
C ASP A 120 5.37 0.52 0.76
N VAL A 121 6.15 0.67 -0.30
CA VAL A 121 6.42 1.95 -0.93
C VAL A 121 5.71 2.07 -2.28
N TRP A 122 5.79 1.02 -3.09
CA TRP A 122 5.28 1.07 -4.46
C TRP A 122 3.76 1.07 -4.54
N MET A 123 3.06 0.43 -3.59
CA MET A 123 1.60 0.45 -3.56
C MET A 123 1.04 1.80 -3.09
N PRO A 124 1.52 2.43 -2.01
CA PRO A 124 1.15 3.80 -1.69
C PRO A 124 1.40 4.74 -2.87
N MET A 125 2.57 4.60 -3.52
CA MET A 125 2.91 5.39 -4.70
C MET A 125 1.94 5.18 -5.85
N TYR A 126 1.52 3.93 -6.10
CA TYR A 126 0.52 3.61 -7.10
C TYR A 126 -0.79 4.37 -6.86
N TYR A 127 -1.37 4.26 -5.65
CA TYR A 127 -2.64 4.91 -5.31
C TYR A 127 -2.52 6.43 -5.25
N PHE A 128 -1.39 6.95 -4.84
CA PHE A 128 -1.08 8.36 -4.98
C PHE A 128 -1.16 8.81 -6.44
N LEU A 129 -0.51 8.13 -7.35
CA LEU A 129 -0.56 8.43 -8.78
C LEU A 129 -1.96 8.26 -9.39
N CYS A 130 -2.85 7.52 -8.74
CA CYS A 130 -4.27 7.49 -9.07
C CYS A 130 -5.03 8.75 -8.59
N GLY A 131 -4.42 9.64 -7.81
CA GLY A 131 -5.10 10.77 -7.18
C GLY A 131 -5.99 10.34 -6.01
N LYS A 132 -5.67 9.23 -5.35
CA LYS A 132 -6.49 8.64 -4.30
C LYS A 132 -5.91 8.88 -2.92
N GLN A 133 -6.82 9.02 -1.95
CA GLN A 133 -6.45 9.25 -0.56
C GLN A 133 -6.05 7.95 0.13
N TYR A 134 -4.95 8.03 0.86
CA TYR A 134 -4.60 7.04 1.86
C TYR A 134 -5.50 7.16 3.08
N ARG A 135 -5.88 6.02 3.65
CA ARG A 135 -6.60 5.93 4.91
C ARG A 135 -5.79 5.11 5.93
N HIS A 136 -5.86 5.53 7.18
CA HIS A 136 -5.39 4.67 8.25
C HIS A 136 -6.33 3.47 8.39
N ASN A 137 -5.79 2.25 8.35
CA ASN A 137 -6.58 1.04 8.51
C ASN A 137 -6.90 0.82 10.00
N ASN A 138 -8.07 1.28 10.43
CA ASN A 138 -8.56 1.09 11.79
C ASN A 138 -9.12 -0.33 12.06
N LEU A 139 -9.13 -1.21 11.04
CA LEU A 139 -9.45 -2.64 11.19
C LEU A 139 -8.21 -3.46 11.54
N LEU A 140 -7.03 -2.83 11.53
CA LEU A 140 -5.74 -3.45 11.74
C LEU A 140 -5.11 -2.95 13.06
N THR A 141 -4.65 -3.89 13.86
CA THR A 141 -3.71 -3.62 14.96
C THR A 141 -2.35 -4.24 14.65
N GLU A 142 -1.31 -3.45 14.80
CA GLU A 142 0.07 -3.95 14.78
C GLU A 142 0.58 -4.16 16.21
N THR A 143 1.21 -5.29 16.47
CA THR A 143 1.76 -5.59 17.78
C THR A 143 3.07 -6.36 17.69
N THR A 144 3.96 -6.07 18.63
CA THR A 144 5.18 -6.84 18.87
C THR A 144 5.04 -7.76 20.08
N SER A 145 3.87 -7.76 20.73
CA SER A 145 3.62 -8.50 21.96
C SER A 145 3.07 -9.89 21.70
N ASN A 146 3.41 -10.83 22.58
CA ASN A 146 2.91 -12.20 22.55
C ASN A 146 2.19 -12.50 23.88
N PRO A 147 0.98 -13.10 23.92
CA PRO A 147 0.18 -13.53 22.77
C PRO A 147 -0.67 -12.41 22.18
N ILE A 148 -0.70 -12.34 20.86
CA ILE A 148 -1.42 -11.32 20.06
C ILE A 148 -2.91 -11.29 20.37
N TRP A 149 -3.53 -12.45 20.50
CA TRP A 149 -4.98 -12.62 20.62
C TRP A 149 -5.60 -12.06 21.88
N THR A 150 -4.78 -11.63 22.85
CA THR A 150 -5.27 -11.03 24.10
C THR A 150 -5.30 -9.51 24.08
N ILE A 151 -4.71 -8.86 23.08
CA ILE A 151 -4.35 -7.44 23.16
C ILE A 151 -5.28 -6.57 22.33
N SER A 152 -5.88 -7.10 21.27
CA SER A 152 -6.59 -6.33 20.27
C SER A 152 -8.01 -6.85 20.03
N LYS A 153 -8.94 -5.93 19.71
CA LYS A 153 -10.31 -6.25 19.32
C LYS A 153 -10.52 -6.19 17.82
N GLU A 154 -9.57 -5.63 17.08
CA GLU A 154 -9.63 -5.46 15.65
C GLU A 154 -9.62 -6.81 14.93
N PRO A 155 -10.32 -6.93 13.78
CA PRO A 155 -10.43 -8.19 13.05
C PRO A 155 -9.12 -8.63 12.39
N ILE A 156 -8.20 -7.71 12.15
CA ILE A 156 -6.88 -7.97 11.54
C ILE A 156 -5.79 -7.66 12.57
N VAL A 157 -4.90 -8.60 12.80
CA VAL A 157 -3.75 -8.40 13.70
C VAL A 157 -2.46 -8.74 12.95
N HIS A 158 -1.56 -7.78 12.88
CA HIS A 158 -0.22 -7.96 12.33
C HIS A 158 0.79 -8.10 13.45
N GLN A 159 1.43 -9.26 13.53
CA GLN A 159 2.45 -9.56 14.54
C GLN A 159 3.85 -9.24 14.00
N TYR A 160 4.25 -7.99 14.15
CA TYR A 160 5.52 -7.52 13.60
C TYR A 160 6.73 -7.98 14.41
N LYS A 161 7.65 -8.71 13.76
CA LYS A 161 8.96 -9.10 14.32
C LYS A 161 8.92 -9.90 15.62
N VAL A 162 7.91 -10.70 15.85
CA VAL A 162 7.96 -11.67 16.97
C VAL A 162 8.71 -12.90 16.50
N HIS A 163 9.87 -13.15 17.10
CA HIS A 163 10.56 -14.42 16.93
C HIS A 163 9.84 -15.47 17.78
N TYR A 164 9.33 -16.49 17.13
CA TYR A 164 8.87 -17.69 17.83
C TYR A 164 10.13 -18.47 18.26
N GLU A 165 10.42 -18.47 19.56
CA GLU A 165 11.37 -19.41 20.16
C GLU A 165 10.72 -20.78 20.38
#